data_1a6db01010876ca4fbb2d9e0f17d559f
#
_entry.id   1a6db01010876ca4fbb2d9e0f17d559f
#
_cell.length_a   1.000
_cell.length_b   1.000
_cell.length_c   1.000
_cell.angle_alpha   90.00
_cell.angle_beta   90.00
_cell.angle_gamma   90.00
#
_symmetry.space_group_name_H-M   'P 1'
#
loop_
_entity.id
_entity.type
_entity.pdbx_description
1 polymer ?
#
loop_
_entity_poly.entity_id
_entity_poly.type
_entity_poly.pdbx_seq_one_letter_code
_entity_poly.pdbx_strand_id
1 'polypeptide(L)'
;MHSERATFSSVTAFLRCPRCAASPLEQKASGVACPACKAEFPLREGILDMMGDGQDEVITPFQRVMQTALVVAVYERVWRRVGYFLASSRSFGREIETIVRCRRGREDARILDLACGPGVFTRPLAREASGLVVGFDLSRPMLRHARRLIDREGPGNIFLVRGTVFHLPFLDGAFSYVNCCGALHLFDRPDDALAEIARVLAPDGQLCVQTTIRPARSAGLVYFLERFIRFGFFEEDDLRARMVRCGFEILESERHRISFTFRARRRIHEHQKVL
;
A
#
# COMPACT_ATOMS: atom_id res chain seq x y z
N MET A 1 -6.99 -25.83 4.18
CA MET A 1 -6.92 -25.32 2.80
C MET A 1 -5.47 -24.91 2.56
N HIS A 2 -4.77 -25.54 1.60
CA HIS A 2 -3.39 -25.16 1.28
C HIS A 2 -3.43 -23.83 0.51
N SER A 3 -2.90 -22.77 1.13
CA SER A 3 -2.60 -21.51 0.42
C SER A 3 -1.56 -21.81 -0.66
N GLU A 4 -1.85 -21.51 -1.93
CA GLU A 4 -0.86 -21.62 -3.00
C GLU A 4 0.33 -20.70 -2.67
N ARG A 5 1.54 -21.23 -2.77
CA ARG A 5 2.74 -20.40 -2.60
C ARG A 5 2.79 -19.34 -3.69
N ALA A 6 3.00 -18.07 -3.29
CA ALA A 6 3.21 -17.00 -4.22
C ALA A 6 4.46 -17.29 -5.07
N THR A 7 4.25 -17.49 -6.35
CA THR A 7 5.35 -17.71 -7.31
C THR A 7 5.61 -16.44 -8.10
N PHE A 8 6.80 -16.31 -8.65
CA PHE A 8 7.12 -15.20 -9.54
C PHE A 8 6.15 -15.16 -10.73
N SER A 9 5.83 -16.32 -11.32
CA SER A 9 4.90 -16.43 -12.43
C SER A 9 3.48 -15.98 -12.09
N SER A 10 3.02 -16.19 -10.85
CA SER A 10 1.67 -15.78 -10.43
C SER A 10 1.50 -14.23 -10.38
N VAL A 11 2.61 -13.51 -10.23
CA VAL A 11 2.60 -12.04 -10.22
C VAL A 11 2.83 -11.46 -11.60
N THR A 12 3.70 -12.06 -12.43
CA THR A 12 4.01 -11.55 -13.78
C THR A 12 2.79 -11.48 -14.69
N ALA A 13 1.80 -12.35 -14.49
CA ALA A 13 0.57 -12.40 -15.29
C ALA A 13 -0.27 -11.11 -15.24
N PHE A 14 -0.11 -10.28 -14.22
CA PHE A 14 -0.85 -9.01 -14.10
C PHE A 14 0.05 -7.78 -13.93
N LEU A 15 1.34 -7.90 -14.31
CA LEU A 15 2.24 -6.76 -14.38
C LEU A 15 2.06 -5.98 -15.68
N ARG A 16 2.31 -4.67 -15.59
CA ARG A 16 2.56 -3.79 -16.73
C ARG A 16 3.83 -2.97 -16.52
N CYS A 17 4.40 -2.50 -17.59
CA CYS A 17 5.60 -1.65 -17.52
C CYS A 17 5.27 -0.30 -16.87
N PRO A 18 5.94 0.11 -15.77
CA PRO A 18 5.70 1.40 -15.16
C PRO A 18 6.18 2.59 -16.00
N ARG A 19 7.03 2.34 -17.04
CA ARG A 19 7.55 3.40 -17.93
C ARG A 19 6.66 3.68 -19.14
N CYS A 20 6.13 2.63 -19.77
CA CYS A 20 5.37 2.78 -21.03
C CYS A 20 4.01 2.09 -21.02
N ALA A 21 3.58 1.57 -19.86
CA ALA A 21 2.33 0.86 -19.65
C ALA A 21 2.12 -0.41 -20.51
N ALA A 22 3.12 -0.85 -21.28
CA ALA A 22 3.02 -2.07 -22.08
C ALA A 22 2.87 -3.33 -21.22
N SER A 23 2.10 -4.28 -21.71
CA SER A 23 1.86 -5.61 -21.13
C SER A 23 1.60 -6.60 -22.30
N PRO A 24 1.93 -7.89 -22.14
CA PRO A 24 2.60 -8.51 -20.98
C PRO A 24 4.10 -8.16 -20.91
N LEU A 25 4.68 -8.32 -19.72
CA LEU A 25 6.12 -8.29 -19.53
C LEU A 25 6.71 -9.68 -19.74
N GLU A 26 7.91 -9.75 -20.32
CA GLU A 26 8.65 -10.99 -20.52
C GLU A 26 9.32 -11.43 -19.21
N GLN A 27 9.00 -12.62 -18.74
CA GLN A 27 9.65 -13.21 -17.58
C GLN A 27 11.06 -13.69 -17.96
N LYS A 28 12.06 -13.29 -17.18
CA LYS A 28 13.46 -13.75 -17.25
C LYS A 28 13.84 -14.45 -15.95
N ALA A 29 14.92 -15.20 -15.95
CA ALA A 29 15.43 -15.86 -14.74
C ALA A 29 15.75 -14.85 -13.62
N SER A 30 16.21 -13.64 -13.96
CA SER A 30 16.62 -12.60 -13.03
C SER A 30 15.59 -11.48 -12.82
N GLY A 31 14.37 -11.59 -13.36
CA GLY A 31 13.36 -10.54 -13.26
C GLY A 31 12.39 -10.51 -14.44
N VAL A 32 11.91 -9.31 -14.80
CA VAL A 32 11.06 -9.10 -15.99
C VAL A 32 11.64 -8.04 -16.91
N ALA A 33 11.33 -8.14 -18.21
CA ALA A 33 11.70 -7.14 -19.20
C ALA A 33 10.46 -6.65 -19.96
N CYS A 34 10.46 -5.38 -20.33
CA CYS A 34 9.44 -4.82 -21.19
C CYS A 34 9.79 -5.03 -22.66
N PRO A 35 8.97 -5.72 -23.45
CA PRO A 35 9.26 -5.93 -24.89
C PRO A 35 9.18 -4.63 -25.70
N ALA A 36 8.41 -3.64 -25.24
CA ALA A 36 8.22 -2.38 -25.95
C ALA A 36 9.36 -1.38 -25.72
N CYS A 37 9.64 -1.00 -24.44
CA CYS A 37 10.65 0.01 -24.13
C CYS A 37 12.02 -0.57 -23.69
N LYS A 38 12.15 -1.90 -23.67
CA LYS A 38 13.38 -2.64 -23.31
C LYS A 38 13.85 -2.41 -21.86
N ALA A 39 13.03 -1.80 -21.01
CA ALA A 39 13.34 -1.65 -19.59
C ALA A 39 13.40 -3.02 -18.90
N GLU A 40 14.38 -3.20 -18.04
CA GLU A 40 14.57 -4.41 -17.24
C GLU A 40 14.31 -4.12 -15.76
N PHE A 41 13.64 -5.06 -15.09
CA PHE A 41 13.22 -4.96 -13.71
C PHE A 41 13.70 -6.21 -12.95
N PRO A 42 14.75 -6.08 -12.13
CA PRO A 42 15.40 -7.23 -11.54
C PRO A 42 14.62 -7.79 -10.34
N LEU A 43 14.63 -9.12 -10.23
CA LEU A 43 14.21 -9.84 -9.02
C LEU A 43 15.47 -10.10 -8.18
N ARG A 44 15.59 -9.44 -7.03
CA ARG A 44 16.72 -9.57 -6.11
C ARG A 44 16.24 -9.84 -4.70
N GLU A 45 16.81 -10.85 -4.06
CA GLU A 45 16.47 -11.21 -2.68
C GLU A 45 14.95 -11.45 -2.49
N GLY A 46 14.27 -12.01 -3.50
CA GLY A 46 12.82 -12.24 -3.48
C GLY A 46 11.97 -10.98 -3.56
N ILE A 47 12.54 -9.84 -3.99
CA ILE A 47 11.87 -8.55 -4.20
C ILE A 47 12.02 -8.17 -5.67
N LEU A 48 10.88 -7.99 -6.37
CA LEU A 48 10.86 -7.49 -7.74
C LEU A 48 10.98 -5.97 -7.73
N ASP A 49 12.04 -5.43 -8.31
CA ASP A 49 12.31 -3.98 -8.33
C ASP A 49 11.75 -3.34 -9.61
N MET A 50 10.59 -2.69 -9.49
CA MET A 50 9.88 -2.05 -10.59
C MET A 50 10.12 -0.52 -10.66
N MET A 51 11.10 0.02 -9.91
CA MET A 51 11.44 1.45 -9.98
C MET A 51 12.09 1.81 -11.32
N GLY A 52 12.87 0.90 -11.91
CA GLY A 52 13.70 1.18 -13.08
C GLY A 52 14.90 2.09 -12.77
N ASP A 53 15.85 2.15 -13.70
CA ASP A 53 17.01 3.02 -13.56
C ASP A 53 16.61 4.50 -13.73
N GLY A 54 17.03 5.37 -12.81
CA GLY A 54 16.85 6.82 -12.89
C GLY A 54 15.54 7.38 -12.34
N GLN A 55 14.69 6.59 -11.70
CA GLN A 55 13.53 7.10 -10.95
C GLN A 55 13.88 7.24 -9.46
N ASP A 56 14.77 8.16 -9.12
CA ASP A 56 14.95 8.60 -7.75
C ASP A 56 13.77 9.50 -7.37
N GLU A 57 12.78 8.94 -6.67
CA GLU A 57 11.77 9.79 -6.05
C GLU A 57 12.39 10.70 -5.00
N VAL A 58 11.93 11.93 -4.95
CA VAL A 58 12.29 12.89 -3.90
C VAL A 58 11.75 12.36 -2.57
N ILE A 59 12.62 11.71 -1.81
CA ILE A 59 12.30 11.17 -0.49
C ILE A 59 12.33 12.33 0.51
N THR A 60 11.22 12.55 1.23
CA THR A 60 11.17 13.57 2.28
C THR A 60 12.20 13.28 3.38
N PRO A 61 12.68 14.30 4.13
CA PRO A 61 13.59 14.07 5.28
C PRO A 61 13.05 13.03 6.26
N PHE A 62 11.74 13.05 6.53
CA PHE A 62 11.08 12.07 7.38
C PHE A 62 11.15 10.65 6.79
N GLN A 63 10.82 10.49 5.51
CA GLN A 63 10.92 9.20 4.82
C GLN A 63 12.38 8.69 4.81
N ARG A 64 13.36 9.58 4.67
CA ARG A 64 14.78 9.21 4.72
C ARG A 64 15.18 8.66 6.09
N VAL A 65 14.77 9.32 7.18
CA VAL A 65 14.98 8.83 8.54
C VAL A 65 14.31 7.48 8.76
N MET A 66 13.08 7.32 8.27
CA MET A 66 12.32 6.07 8.35
C MET A 66 12.97 4.90 7.61
N GLN A 67 13.86 5.17 6.66
CA GLN A 67 14.59 4.15 5.90
C GLN A 67 15.92 3.74 6.54
N THR A 68 16.35 4.38 7.65
CA THR A 68 17.59 4.00 8.34
C THR A 68 17.47 2.63 8.97
N ALA A 69 18.54 1.85 8.97
CA ALA A 69 18.54 0.47 9.48
C ALA A 69 18.07 0.39 10.95
N LEU A 70 18.43 1.38 11.77
CA LEU A 70 18.02 1.46 13.16
C LEU A 70 16.51 1.66 13.30
N VAL A 71 15.94 2.62 12.56
CA VAL A 71 14.48 2.88 12.58
C VAL A 71 13.72 1.66 12.05
N VAL A 72 14.16 1.07 10.94
CA VAL A 72 13.55 -0.14 10.37
C VAL A 72 13.53 -1.28 11.39
N ALA A 73 14.62 -1.49 12.15
CA ALA A 73 14.71 -2.56 13.15
C ALA A 73 13.79 -2.35 14.35
N VAL A 74 13.57 -1.10 14.75
CA VAL A 74 12.75 -0.71 15.92
C VAL A 74 11.32 -0.37 15.55
N TYR A 75 11.06 -0.11 14.26
CA TYR A 75 9.80 0.42 13.73
C TYR A 75 8.58 -0.33 14.24
N GLU A 76 8.53 -1.64 14.01
CA GLU A 76 7.35 -2.46 14.35
C GLU A 76 7.18 -2.63 15.86
N ARG A 77 8.31 -2.83 16.57
CA ARG A 77 8.26 -3.16 18.01
C ARG A 77 7.94 -1.97 18.90
N VAL A 78 8.46 -0.80 18.58
CA VAL A 78 8.36 0.38 19.44
C VAL A 78 7.63 1.51 18.72
N TRP A 79 8.17 2.02 17.61
CA TRP A 79 7.68 3.22 16.95
C TRP A 79 6.23 3.10 16.51
N ARG A 80 5.87 2.02 15.83
CA ARG A 80 4.50 1.81 15.34
C ARG A 80 3.51 1.67 16.50
N ARG A 81 3.87 0.90 17.53
CA ARG A 81 2.98 0.68 18.69
C ARG A 81 2.75 1.95 19.49
N VAL A 82 3.82 2.68 19.82
CA VAL A 82 3.74 3.93 20.57
C VAL A 82 3.06 5.02 19.75
N GLY A 83 3.48 5.21 18.50
CA GLY A 83 2.91 6.21 17.60
C GLY A 83 1.42 5.99 17.38
N TYR A 84 0.99 4.73 17.16
CA TYR A 84 -0.43 4.43 17.00
C TYR A 84 -1.22 4.64 18.30
N PHE A 85 -0.69 4.22 19.44
CA PHE A 85 -1.34 4.47 20.74
C PHE A 85 -1.53 5.97 20.99
N LEU A 86 -0.52 6.79 20.71
CA LEU A 86 -0.62 8.26 20.83
C LEU A 86 -1.63 8.84 19.84
N ALA A 87 -1.70 8.31 18.64
CA ALA A 87 -2.60 8.77 17.58
C ALA A 87 -4.06 8.35 17.78
N SER A 88 -4.32 7.20 18.41
CA SER A 88 -5.66 6.61 18.49
C SER A 88 -6.15 6.31 19.89
N SER A 89 -5.27 6.25 20.90
CA SER A 89 -5.53 5.70 22.25
C SER A 89 -5.96 4.22 22.22
N ARG A 90 -5.65 3.49 21.16
CA ARG A 90 -5.95 2.05 20.99
C ARG A 90 -4.66 1.23 20.92
N SER A 91 -4.76 -0.04 21.30
CA SER A 91 -3.64 -0.97 21.16
C SER A 91 -3.37 -1.30 19.69
N PHE A 92 -2.12 -1.58 19.38
CA PHE A 92 -1.70 -1.98 18.03
C PHE A 92 -2.37 -3.27 17.55
N GLY A 93 -2.68 -4.22 18.45
CA GLY A 93 -3.45 -5.41 18.12
C GLY A 93 -4.84 -5.08 17.56
N ARG A 94 -5.54 -4.11 18.18
CA ARG A 94 -6.85 -3.66 17.68
C ARG A 94 -6.77 -2.95 16.33
N GLU A 95 -5.65 -2.26 16.03
CA GLU A 95 -5.42 -1.70 14.69
C GLU A 95 -5.39 -2.82 13.65
N ILE A 96 -4.59 -3.86 13.89
CA ILE A 96 -4.49 -5.01 12.99
C ILE A 96 -5.86 -5.69 12.80
N GLU A 97 -6.59 -5.93 13.89
CA GLU A 97 -7.94 -6.52 13.83
C GLU A 97 -8.90 -5.68 12.98
N THR A 98 -8.89 -4.35 13.16
CA THR A 98 -9.72 -3.43 12.37
C THR A 98 -9.40 -3.53 10.88
N ILE A 99 -8.11 -3.49 10.51
CA ILE A 99 -7.68 -3.54 9.11
C ILE A 99 -7.97 -4.90 8.48
N VAL A 100 -7.73 -5.99 9.18
CA VAL A 100 -8.09 -7.33 8.70
C VAL A 100 -9.61 -7.47 8.54
N ARG A 101 -10.38 -6.90 9.45
CA ARG A 101 -11.85 -6.87 9.37
C ARG A 101 -12.37 -6.11 8.14
N CYS A 102 -11.70 -5.05 7.71
CA CYS A 102 -12.07 -4.33 6.48
C CYS A 102 -12.13 -5.24 5.24
N ARG A 103 -11.39 -6.35 5.22
CA ARG A 103 -11.34 -7.32 4.12
C ARG A 103 -12.46 -8.39 4.14
N ARG A 104 -13.27 -8.48 5.18
CA ARG A 104 -14.28 -9.55 5.31
C ARG A 104 -15.15 -9.67 4.06
N GLY A 105 -15.43 -10.90 3.65
CA GLY A 105 -16.14 -11.23 2.41
C GLY A 105 -15.25 -11.23 1.16
N ARG A 106 -13.92 -11.19 1.32
CA ARG A 106 -12.93 -11.21 0.24
C ARG A 106 -11.77 -12.18 0.57
N GLU A 107 -12.12 -13.40 1.01
CA GLU A 107 -11.14 -14.39 1.47
C GLU A 107 -10.19 -14.83 0.36
N ASP A 108 -10.67 -14.96 -0.88
CA ASP A 108 -9.92 -15.34 -2.11
C ASP A 108 -9.40 -14.14 -2.88
N ALA A 109 -9.45 -12.95 -2.29
CA ALA A 109 -9.02 -11.73 -2.94
C ALA A 109 -7.54 -11.76 -3.32
N ARG A 110 -7.21 -11.23 -4.50
CA ARG A 110 -5.87 -10.75 -4.78
C ARG A 110 -5.71 -9.40 -4.10
N ILE A 111 -4.81 -9.34 -3.14
CA ILE A 111 -4.64 -8.21 -2.22
C ILE A 111 -3.39 -7.43 -2.58
N LEU A 112 -3.49 -6.10 -2.63
CA LEU A 112 -2.35 -5.19 -2.64
C LEU A 112 -2.25 -4.50 -1.28
N ASP A 113 -1.16 -4.73 -0.55
CA ASP A 113 -0.80 -3.94 0.63
C ASP A 113 0.17 -2.84 0.20
N LEU A 114 -0.35 -1.64 0.02
CA LEU A 114 0.32 -0.48 -0.57
C LEU A 114 1.04 0.33 0.51
N ALA A 115 2.31 0.68 0.26
CA ALA A 115 3.23 1.26 1.24
C ALA A 115 3.33 0.37 2.48
N CYS A 116 3.57 -0.93 2.24
CA CYS A 116 3.50 -1.98 3.24
C CYS A 116 4.61 -1.88 4.31
N GLY A 117 5.66 -1.10 4.06
CA GLY A 117 6.82 -0.97 4.94
C GLY A 117 7.45 -2.33 5.28
N PRO A 118 7.62 -2.66 6.58
CA PRO A 118 8.17 -3.96 6.98
C PRO A 118 7.12 -5.10 6.96
N GLY A 119 5.98 -4.90 6.31
CA GLY A 119 4.93 -5.92 6.17
C GLY A 119 4.08 -6.12 7.42
N VAL A 120 3.84 -5.06 8.18
CA VAL A 120 3.08 -5.10 9.44
C VAL A 120 1.64 -5.57 9.22
N PHE A 121 0.99 -5.12 8.15
CA PHE A 121 -0.35 -5.54 7.75
C PHE A 121 -0.31 -6.66 6.71
N THR A 122 0.72 -6.73 5.87
CA THR A 122 0.90 -7.77 4.85
C THR A 122 0.80 -9.17 5.44
N ARG A 123 1.51 -9.44 6.54
CA ARG A 123 1.55 -10.75 7.18
C ARG A 123 0.20 -11.16 7.78
N PRO A 124 -0.49 -10.34 8.59
CA PRO A 124 -1.84 -10.65 9.06
C PRO A 124 -2.86 -10.83 7.93
N LEU A 125 -2.84 -9.95 6.91
CA LEU A 125 -3.72 -10.09 5.74
C LEU A 125 -3.49 -11.42 5.01
N ALA A 126 -2.23 -11.83 4.85
CA ALA A 126 -1.88 -13.07 4.18
C ALA A 126 -2.26 -14.34 4.96
N ARG A 127 -2.25 -14.27 6.30
CA ARG A 127 -2.72 -15.41 7.13
C ARG A 127 -4.21 -15.66 6.98
N GLU A 128 -4.98 -14.61 6.78
CA GLU A 128 -6.43 -14.68 6.64
C GLU A 128 -6.90 -14.84 5.19
N ALA A 129 -5.99 -14.65 4.21
CA ALA A 129 -6.31 -14.75 2.79
C ALA A 129 -5.89 -16.11 2.22
N SER A 130 -6.75 -16.72 1.40
CA SER A 130 -6.38 -17.87 0.54
C SER A 130 -5.68 -17.42 -0.74
N GLY A 131 -5.96 -16.18 -1.20
CA GLY A 131 -5.39 -15.59 -2.40
C GLY A 131 -4.00 -14.97 -2.19
N LEU A 132 -3.46 -14.45 -3.29
CA LEU A 132 -2.14 -13.80 -3.33
C LEU A 132 -2.17 -12.42 -2.66
N VAL A 133 -1.18 -12.15 -1.80
CA VAL A 133 -0.94 -10.84 -1.22
C VAL A 133 0.34 -10.25 -1.79
N VAL A 134 0.25 -9.08 -2.40
CA VAL A 134 1.40 -8.32 -2.90
C VAL A 134 1.71 -7.21 -1.89
N GLY A 135 2.87 -7.29 -1.24
CA GLY A 135 3.42 -6.19 -0.45
C GLY A 135 4.20 -5.25 -1.36
N PHE A 136 3.77 -4.00 -1.42
CA PHE A 136 4.35 -2.99 -2.31
C PHE A 136 4.86 -1.79 -1.52
N ASP A 137 6.12 -1.43 -1.72
CA ASP A 137 6.73 -0.26 -1.04
C ASP A 137 7.85 0.35 -1.89
N LEU A 138 8.11 1.63 -1.69
CA LEU A 138 9.22 2.36 -2.29
C LEU A 138 10.56 1.96 -1.66
N SER A 139 10.55 1.69 -0.36
CA SER A 139 11.73 1.53 0.49
C SER A 139 12.33 0.12 0.41
N ARG A 140 13.46 -0.03 -0.29
CA ARG A 140 14.20 -1.30 -0.32
C ARG A 140 14.61 -1.80 1.08
N PRO A 141 15.10 -0.98 2.02
CA PRO A 141 15.42 -1.43 3.38
C PRO A 141 14.20 -2.00 4.12
N MET A 142 13.02 -1.38 3.98
CA MET A 142 11.76 -1.87 4.57
C MET A 142 11.36 -3.21 3.98
N LEU A 143 11.39 -3.34 2.64
CA LEU A 143 11.06 -4.60 1.95
C LEU A 143 12.03 -5.74 2.30
N ARG A 144 13.33 -5.46 2.45
CA ARG A 144 14.30 -6.45 2.93
C ARG A 144 14.00 -6.91 4.36
N HIS A 145 13.55 -5.99 5.21
CA HIS A 145 13.12 -6.36 6.55
C HIS A 145 11.83 -7.19 6.52
N ALA A 146 10.86 -6.78 5.70
CA ALA A 146 9.63 -7.55 5.46
C ALA A 146 9.94 -8.98 4.99
N ARG A 147 10.86 -9.13 4.02
CA ARG A 147 11.28 -10.44 3.50
C ARG A 147 11.79 -11.35 4.61
N ARG A 148 12.71 -10.86 5.45
CA ARG A 148 13.24 -11.62 6.59
C ARG A 148 12.16 -12.06 7.58
N LEU A 149 11.17 -11.21 7.84
CA LEU A 149 10.05 -11.55 8.74
C LEU A 149 9.11 -12.58 8.09
N ILE A 150 8.82 -12.45 6.80
CA ILE A 150 7.99 -13.40 6.03
C ILE A 150 8.67 -14.77 6.01
N ASP A 151 9.97 -14.84 5.76
CA ASP A 151 10.73 -16.10 5.75
C ASP A 151 10.71 -16.82 7.10
N ARG A 152 10.63 -16.07 8.19
CA ARG A 152 10.56 -16.61 9.56
C ARG A 152 9.15 -17.01 9.99
N GLU A 153 8.13 -16.27 9.55
CA GLU A 153 6.75 -16.38 10.04
C GLU A 153 5.82 -17.18 9.13
N GLY A 154 6.19 -17.35 7.88
CA GLY A 154 5.73 -18.38 6.99
C GLY A 154 4.45 -18.29 6.18
N PRO A 155 3.70 -17.17 6.02
CA PRO A 155 2.66 -17.20 4.98
C PRO A 155 3.31 -17.24 3.61
N GLY A 156 3.07 -18.34 2.88
CA GLY A 156 3.69 -18.62 1.58
C GLY A 156 3.08 -17.84 0.41
N ASN A 157 1.95 -17.14 0.63
CA ASN A 157 1.17 -16.43 -0.38
C ASN A 157 1.54 -14.93 -0.51
N ILE A 158 2.71 -14.51 -0.02
CA ILE A 158 3.17 -13.12 -0.10
C ILE A 158 4.24 -12.96 -1.19
N PHE A 159 4.08 -11.96 -2.05
CA PHE A 159 5.11 -11.51 -3.01
C PHE A 159 5.44 -10.04 -2.76
N LEU A 160 6.73 -9.68 -2.82
CA LEU A 160 7.18 -8.31 -2.56
C LEU A 160 7.59 -7.62 -3.85
N VAL A 161 7.08 -6.39 -4.05
CA VAL A 161 7.38 -5.55 -5.20
C VAL A 161 7.84 -4.17 -4.71
N ARG A 162 8.94 -3.68 -5.25
CA ARG A 162 9.40 -2.30 -5.03
C ARG A 162 8.94 -1.40 -6.16
N GLY A 163 8.40 -0.22 -5.83
CA GLY A 163 7.96 0.74 -6.83
C GLY A 163 7.37 1.99 -6.20
N THR A 164 6.95 2.93 -7.06
CA THR A 164 6.26 4.15 -6.64
C THR A 164 4.75 4.01 -6.75
N VAL A 165 4.02 4.56 -5.78
CA VAL A 165 2.55 4.57 -5.77
C VAL A 165 1.96 5.38 -6.93
N PHE A 166 2.74 6.31 -7.50
CA PHE A 166 2.29 7.18 -8.59
C PHE A 166 2.30 6.50 -9.97
N HIS A 167 2.92 5.32 -10.08
CA HIS A 167 2.99 4.50 -11.30
C HIS A 167 3.00 3.02 -10.92
N LEU A 168 1.85 2.51 -10.45
CA LEU A 168 1.74 1.12 -10.02
C LEU A 168 1.95 0.17 -11.22
N PRO A 169 2.88 -0.78 -11.11
CA PRO A 169 3.24 -1.67 -12.21
C PRO A 169 2.26 -2.84 -12.37
N PHE A 170 0.97 -2.58 -12.23
CA PHE A 170 -0.08 -3.59 -12.29
C PHE A 170 -1.14 -3.21 -13.32
N LEU A 171 -1.75 -4.20 -13.94
CA LEU A 171 -2.86 -4.04 -14.86
C LEU A 171 -4.07 -3.39 -14.17
N ASP A 172 -4.94 -2.77 -14.96
CA ASP A 172 -6.21 -2.24 -14.51
C ASP A 172 -7.07 -3.38 -13.93
N GLY A 173 -7.69 -3.13 -12.79
CA GLY A 173 -8.54 -4.13 -12.15
C GLY A 173 -7.80 -5.36 -11.58
N ALA A 174 -6.47 -5.31 -11.44
CA ALA A 174 -5.67 -6.45 -11.00
C ALA A 174 -6.00 -6.94 -9.59
N PHE A 175 -6.54 -6.10 -8.72
CA PHE A 175 -6.78 -6.40 -7.31
C PHE A 175 -8.23 -6.26 -6.93
N SER A 176 -8.76 -7.20 -6.16
CA SER A 176 -10.09 -7.12 -5.56
C SER A 176 -10.08 -6.41 -4.20
N TYR A 177 -8.89 -6.24 -3.60
CA TYR A 177 -8.72 -5.51 -2.36
C TYR A 177 -7.39 -4.77 -2.32
N VAL A 178 -7.40 -3.50 -1.91
CA VAL A 178 -6.21 -2.69 -1.64
C VAL A 178 -6.23 -2.21 -0.20
N ASN A 179 -5.11 -2.39 0.50
CA ASN A 179 -4.85 -1.84 1.81
C ASN A 179 -3.85 -0.70 1.68
N CYS A 180 -4.18 0.49 2.19
CA CYS A 180 -3.28 1.66 2.23
C CYS A 180 -3.33 2.29 3.63
N CYS A 181 -2.68 1.62 4.58
CA CYS A 181 -2.79 1.96 5.99
C CYS A 181 -1.52 2.58 6.56
N GLY A 182 -1.65 3.81 7.08
CA GLY A 182 -0.54 4.59 7.66
C GLY A 182 0.35 5.29 6.64
N ALA A 183 -0.13 5.52 5.42
CA ALA A 183 0.69 6.03 4.34
C ALA A 183 0.09 7.22 3.57
N LEU A 184 -1.22 7.29 3.35
CA LEU A 184 -1.84 8.29 2.46
C LEU A 184 -1.45 9.73 2.82
N HIS A 185 -1.34 10.05 4.11
CA HIS A 185 -0.94 11.36 4.63
C HIS A 185 0.55 11.70 4.43
N LEU A 186 1.34 10.75 3.94
CA LEU A 186 2.77 10.92 3.62
C LEU A 186 3.01 11.10 2.12
N PHE A 187 1.99 10.99 1.28
CA PHE A 187 2.12 11.16 -0.15
C PHE A 187 2.05 12.63 -0.54
N ASP A 188 3.02 13.12 -1.30
CA ASP A 188 3.04 14.50 -1.79
C ASP A 188 1.89 14.79 -2.77
N ARG A 189 1.44 13.76 -3.51
CA ARG A 189 0.36 13.83 -4.51
C ARG A 189 -0.71 12.77 -4.23
N PRO A 190 -1.53 12.94 -3.17
CA PRO A 190 -2.50 11.92 -2.75
C PRO A 190 -3.58 11.66 -3.80
N ASP A 191 -3.95 12.62 -4.64
CA ASP A 191 -4.92 12.43 -5.73
C ASP A 191 -4.37 11.48 -6.81
N ASP A 192 -3.09 11.64 -7.21
CA ASP A 192 -2.44 10.75 -8.17
C ASP A 192 -2.35 9.31 -7.63
N ALA A 193 -2.01 9.18 -6.35
CA ALA A 193 -1.98 7.88 -5.69
C ALA A 193 -3.37 7.22 -5.65
N LEU A 194 -4.41 7.98 -5.31
CA LEU A 194 -5.79 7.49 -5.31
C LEU A 194 -6.27 7.11 -6.70
N ALA A 195 -5.87 7.85 -7.74
CA ALA A 195 -6.19 7.51 -9.14
C ALA A 195 -5.55 6.17 -9.55
N GLU A 196 -4.29 5.93 -9.19
CA GLU A 196 -3.61 4.65 -9.43
C GLU A 196 -4.23 3.51 -8.63
N ILE A 197 -4.61 3.75 -7.35
CA ILE A 197 -5.35 2.78 -6.55
C ILE A 197 -6.69 2.45 -7.23
N ALA A 198 -7.45 3.45 -7.68
CA ALA A 198 -8.72 3.23 -8.38
C ALA A 198 -8.52 2.44 -9.67
N ARG A 199 -7.43 2.70 -10.41
CA ARG A 199 -7.11 1.98 -11.65
C ARG A 199 -6.84 0.51 -11.41
N VAL A 200 -6.01 0.17 -10.42
CA VAL A 200 -5.64 -1.22 -10.15
C VAL A 200 -6.70 -2.02 -9.41
N LEU A 201 -7.69 -1.37 -8.80
CA LEU A 201 -8.84 -2.02 -8.18
C LEU A 201 -9.81 -2.54 -9.25
N ALA A 202 -10.29 -3.76 -9.05
CA ALA A 202 -11.41 -4.31 -9.80
C ALA A 202 -12.68 -3.42 -9.68
N PRO A 203 -13.65 -3.50 -10.60
CA PRO A 203 -14.84 -2.66 -10.59
C PRO A 203 -15.61 -2.71 -9.26
N ASP A 204 -15.66 -3.87 -8.61
CA ASP A 204 -16.30 -4.09 -7.31
C ASP A 204 -15.28 -4.15 -6.16
N GLY A 205 -14.03 -3.80 -6.45
CA GLY A 205 -12.90 -3.85 -5.53
C GLY A 205 -13.07 -2.91 -4.33
N GLN A 206 -12.48 -3.29 -3.21
CA GLN A 206 -12.53 -2.54 -1.96
C GLN A 206 -11.16 -1.99 -1.57
N LEU A 207 -11.20 -0.81 -0.98
CA LEU A 207 -10.04 -0.09 -0.44
C LEU A 207 -10.22 0.09 1.07
N CYS A 208 -9.23 -0.29 1.86
CA CYS A 208 -9.10 0.11 3.24
C CYS A 208 -8.00 1.16 3.38
N VAL A 209 -8.31 2.27 4.02
CA VAL A 209 -7.35 3.33 4.31
C VAL A 209 -7.34 3.62 5.80
N GLN A 210 -6.14 3.73 6.37
CA GLN A 210 -5.95 4.35 7.67
C GLN A 210 -5.01 5.53 7.51
N THR A 211 -5.45 6.70 7.95
CA THR A 211 -4.71 7.96 7.77
C THR A 211 -4.88 8.87 8.99
N THR A 212 -4.32 10.07 8.94
CA THR A 212 -4.37 11.04 10.04
C THR A 212 -5.24 12.23 9.68
N ILE A 213 -6.15 12.56 10.60
CA ILE A 213 -7.04 13.71 10.50
C ILE A 213 -6.54 14.81 11.45
N ARG A 214 -6.67 16.05 11.02
CA ARG A 214 -6.28 17.23 11.80
C ARG A 214 -7.02 17.25 13.16
N PRO A 215 -6.28 17.39 14.28
CA PRO A 215 -6.92 17.53 15.59
C PRO A 215 -7.56 18.91 15.74
N ALA A 216 -8.69 18.96 16.42
CA ALA A 216 -9.41 20.22 16.70
C ALA A 216 -8.61 21.21 17.59
N ARG A 217 -7.65 20.71 18.36
CA ARG A 217 -6.76 21.47 19.24
C ARG A 217 -5.31 21.08 18.97
N SER A 218 -4.33 21.97 19.18
CA SER A 218 -2.88 21.73 18.99
C SER A 218 -2.29 22.33 17.69
N ALA A 219 -2.73 23.51 17.30
CA ALA A 219 -2.29 24.17 16.07
C ALA A 219 -0.75 24.28 15.95
N GLY A 220 -0.03 24.59 17.04
CA GLY A 220 1.43 24.74 17.01
C GLY A 220 2.17 23.44 16.75
N LEU A 221 1.75 22.32 17.38
CA LEU A 221 2.36 21.00 17.14
C LEU A 221 2.07 20.50 15.71
N VAL A 222 0.85 20.66 15.25
CA VAL A 222 0.45 20.29 13.89
C VAL A 222 1.27 21.07 12.88
N TYR A 223 1.35 22.40 13.02
CA TYR A 223 2.16 23.26 12.17
C TYR A 223 3.62 22.82 12.13
N PHE A 224 4.23 22.49 13.27
CA PHE A 224 5.60 21.98 13.34
C PHE A 224 5.77 20.66 12.57
N LEU A 225 4.86 19.70 12.80
CA LEU A 225 4.89 18.39 12.12
C LEU A 225 4.74 18.54 10.60
N GLU A 226 3.80 19.36 10.13
CA GLU A 226 3.60 19.60 8.70
C GLU A 226 4.78 20.35 8.06
N ARG A 227 5.27 21.40 8.72
CA ARG A 227 6.28 22.29 8.14
C ARG A 227 7.69 21.70 8.12
N PHE A 228 8.08 20.97 9.19
CA PHE A 228 9.45 20.50 9.39
C PHE A 228 9.61 19.00 9.17
N ILE A 229 8.58 18.21 9.46
CA ILE A 229 8.63 16.75 9.33
C ILE A 229 7.91 16.29 8.05
N ARG A 230 7.09 17.16 7.44
CA ARG A 230 6.20 16.84 6.31
C ARG A 230 5.25 15.68 6.64
N PHE A 231 4.77 15.65 7.86
CA PHE A 231 3.75 14.72 8.31
C PHE A 231 2.39 15.36 8.06
N GLY A 232 1.66 14.82 7.11
CA GLY A 232 0.38 15.40 6.66
C GLY A 232 -0.79 15.11 7.59
N PHE A 233 -1.74 16.03 7.62
CA PHE A 233 -3.05 15.85 8.25
C PHE A 233 -4.13 16.28 7.26
N PHE A 234 -5.13 15.44 7.09
CA PHE A 234 -6.31 15.79 6.29
C PHE A 234 -7.37 16.47 7.14
N GLU A 235 -8.08 17.43 6.58
CA GLU A 235 -9.42 17.77 7.08
C GLU A 235 -10.38 16.64 6.65
N GLU A 236 -11.26 16.19 7.53
CA GLU A 236 -12.09 15.02 7.26
C GLU A 236 -13.00 15.23 6.06
N ASP A 237 -13.64 16.40 5.97
CA ASP A 237 -14.55 16.73 4.86
C ASP A 237 -13.79 16.83 3.52
N ASP A 238 -12.59 17.42 3.52
CA ASP A 238 -11.73 17.48 2.33
C ASP A 238 -11.31 16.09 1.86
N LEU A 239 -10.96 15.20 2.80
CA LEU A 239 -10.62 13.81 2.49
C LEU A 239 -11.81 13.07 1.89
N ARG A 240 -13.01 13.22 2.47
CA ARG A 240 -14.24 12.63 1.94
C ARG A 240 -14.57 13.14 0.53
N ALA A 241 -14.47 14.45 0.31
CA ALA A 241 -14.66 15.06 -1.00
C ALA A 241 -13.61 14.56 -2.02
N ARG A 242 -12.34 14.42 -1.61
CA ARG A 242 -11.25 13.86 -2.41
C ARG A 242 -11.54 12.42 -2.83
N MET A 243 -11.99 11.57 -1.91
CA MET A 243 -12.36 10.18 -2.21
C MET A 243 -13.45 10.12 -3.29
N VAL A 244 -14.48 10.97 -3.19
CA VAL A 244 -15.55 11.05 -4.20
C VAL A 244 -15.00 11.48 -5.57
N ARG A 245 -14.14 12.51 -5.61
CA ARG A 245 -13.52 12.98 -6.87
C ARG A 245 -12.65 11.90 -7.52
N CYS A 246 -11.95 11.10 -6.71
CA CYS A 246 -11.13 9.99 -7.19
C CYS A 246 -11.91 8.72 -7.51
N GLY A 247 -13.25 8.77 -7.53
CA GLY A 247 -14.10 7.65 -7.91
C GLY A 247 -14.35 6.61 -6.82
N PHE A 248 -14.26 7.01 -5.54
CA PHE A 248 -14.55 6.15 -4.41
C PHE A 248 -15.82 6.54 -3.68
N GLU A 249 -16.49 5.54 -3.11
CA GLU A 249 -17.58 5.69 -2.14
C GLU A 249 -17.14 5.11 -0.80
N ILE A 250 -17.16 5.93 0.26
CA ILE A 250 -16.85 5.47 1.61
C ILE A 250 -18.08 4.72 2.14
N LEU A 251 -17.89 3.44 2.49
CA LEU A 251 -18.92 2.55 2.99
C LEU A 251 -19.07 2.62 4.50
N GLU A 252 -17.93 2.66 5.20
CA GLU A 252 -17.86 2.76 6.64
C GLU A 252 -16.58 3.48 7.06
N SER A 253 -16.62 4.14 8.21
CA SER A 253 -15.46 4.82 8.76
C SER A 253 -15.51 4.85 10.28
N GLU A 254 -14.33 4.82 10.91
CA GLU A 254 -14.17 5.05 12.33
C GLU A 254 -13.06 6.06 12.61
N ARG A 255 -13.25 6.91 13.61
CA ARG A 255 -12.26 7.90 14.04
C ARG A 255 -11.89 7.67 15.49
N HIS A 256 -10.57 7.59 15.74
CA HIS A 256 -10.01 7.50 17.09
C HIS A 256 -8.94 8.57 17.24
N ARG A 257 -9.25 9.68 17.94
CA ARG A 257 -8.39 10.87 18.05
C ARG A 257 -8.05 11.43 16.66
N ILE A 258 -6.77 11.31 16.25
CA ILE A 258 -6.30 11.72 14.93
C ILE A 258 -6.23 10.57 13.92
N SER A 259 -6.39 9.31 14.36
CA SER A 259 -6.44 8.16 13.46
C SER A 259 -7.84 8.04 12.86
N PHE A 260 -7.90 7.99 11.55
CA PHE A 260 -9.14 7.82 10.77
C PHE A 260 -8.98 6.63 9.84
N THR A 261 -9.82 5.61 10.07
CA THR A 261 -9.85 4.39 9.27
C THR A 261 -11.17 4.31 8.54
N PHE A 262 -11.13 3.99 7.25
CA PHE A 262 -12.35 3.81 6.47
C PHE A 262 -12.19 2.72 5.42
N ARG A 263 -13.32 2.11 5.08
CA ARG A 263 -13.47 1.21 3.96
C ARG A 263 -14.24 1.91 2.85
N ALA A 264 -13.73 1.82 1.64
CA ALA A 264 -14.35 2.39 0.46
C ALA A 264 -14.44 1.35 -0.66
N ARG A 265 -15.32 1.58 -1.62
CA ARG A 265 -15.38 0.82 -2.87
C ARG A 265 -15.17 1.75 -4.05
N ARG A 266 -14.64 1.20 -5.15
CA ARG A 266 -14.59 1.90 -6.42
C ARG A 266 -16.02 2.11 -6.95
N ARG A 267 -16.36 3.35 -7.32
CA ARG A 267 -17.62 3.64 -8.03
C ARG A 267 -17.51 3.15 -9.47
N ILE A 268 -18.48 2.38 -9.91
CA ILE A 268 -18.64 2.04 -11.32
C ILE A 268 -19.37 3.23 -11.94
N HIS A 269 -18.71 3.97 -12.83
CA HIS A 269 -19.41 4.94 -13.67
C HIS A 269 -20.32 4.15 -14.61
N GLU A 270 -21.64 4.37 -14.55
CA GLU A 270 -22.64 3.66 -15.36
C GLU A 270 -22.46 3.81 -16.89
N HIS A 271 -21.47 4.57 -17.35
CA HIS A 271 -21.19 4.77 -18.77
C HIS A 271 -20.43 3.62 -19.45
N GLN A 272 -20.06 2.56 -18.73
CA GLN A 272 -19.42 1.36 -19.33
C GLN A 272 -20.38 0.18 -19.51
N LYS A 273 -21.69 0.36 -19.30
CA LYS A 273 -22.70 -0.71 -19.53
C LYS A 273 -23.31 -0.69 -20.93
N VAL A 274 -22.81 0.12 -21.86
CA VAL A 274 -23.29 0.11 -23.26
C VAL A 274 -22.07 -0.11 -24.16
N LEU A 275 -21.73 -1.36 -24.38
CA LEU A 275 -21.19 -1.90 -25.65
C LEU A 275 -21.22 -3.42 -25.58
#